data_d9f69acc8b5317fa04705167dd509dc6
#
_entry.id   d9f69acc8b5317fa04705167dd509dc6
#
_cell.length_a   1.000
_cell.length_b   1.000
_cell.length_c   1.000
_cell.angle_alpha   90.00
_cell.angle_beta   90.00
_cell.angle_gamma   90.00
#
_symmetry.space_group_name_H-M   'P 1'
#
loop_
_entity.id
_entity.type
_entity.pdbx_description
1 polymer ?
#
loop_
_entity_poly.entity_id
_entity_poly.type
_entity_poly.pdbx_seq_one_letter_code
_entity_poly.pdbx_strand_id
1 'polypeptide(L)'
;DDLDCSGPVLEQTLRELKTINRWLGGNKVTTQGLSEVVQRFPQEQYSVVDLGCGGGDMLAVMQDWAQRRQLSIQLIGADANAHTIALAQQRQQQLQGIRWQVANVFDPTFFEEQVDIATCTLFTHHFTDEELVILFQGLKQKVRLAIVINDLHRHPLAYYSIKWLTRWFSKSPMVQNDAALSVLRSFRRNDWESIFKQAGLSQVHIRWRWAFRWQICVYV
;
A
#
# COMPACT_ATOMS: atom_id res chain seq x y z
N ASP A 1 13.83 1.74 -7.08
CA ASP A 1 13.45 0.35 -7.30
C ASP A 1 13.70 -0.02 -8.75
N ASP A 2 14.16 -1.25 -8.98
CA ASP A 2 14.37 -1.77 -10.32
C ASP A 2 13.01 -2.17 -10.92
N LEU A 3 12.47 -1.30 -11.80
CA LEU A 3 11.19 -1.52 -12.47
C LEU A 3 11.25 -2.67 -13.51
N ASP A 4 12.44 -3.15 -13.86
CA ASP A 4 12.65 -4.28 -14.78
C ASP A 4 12.89 -5.61 -14.06
N CYS A 5 12.83 -5.62 -12.72
CA CYS A 5 13.00 -6.83 -11.94
C CYS A 5 11.96 -7.89 -12.32
N SER A 6 12.43 -9.11 -12.62
CA SER A 6 11.58 -10.20 -13.12
C SER A 6 12.10 -11.57 -12.67
N GLY A 7 11.34 -12.62 -12.95
CA GLY A 7 11.74 -14.01 -12.73
C GLY A 7 11.71 -14.48 -11.28
N PRO A 8 12.42 -15.59 -10.97
CA PRO A 8 12.31 -16.28 -9.67
C PRO A 8 12.66 -15.42 -8.45
N VAL A 9 13.55 -14.43 -8.61
CA VAL A 9 13.96 -13.52 -7.53
C VAL A 9 12.78 -12.62 -7.12
N LEU A 10 12.08 -12.04 -8.10
CA LEU A 10 10.88 -11.24 -7.84
C LEU A 10 9.80 -12.08 -7.15
N GLU A 11 9.59 -13.31 -7.64
CA GLU A 11 8.60 -14.20 -7.05
C GLU A 11 8.89 -14.56 -5.59
N GLN A 12 10.14 -14.87 -5.29
CA GLN A 12 10.56 -15.18 -3.92
C GLN A 12 10.39 -13.97 -3.02
N THR A 13 10.84 -12.79 -3.46
CA THR A 13 10.74 -11.54 -2.71
C THR A 13 9.29 -11.22 -2.35
N LEU A 14 8.38 -11.22 -3.33
CA LEU A 14 6.96 -10.97 -3.08
C LEU A 14 6.32 -12.00 -2.13
N ARG A 15 6.72 -13.27 -2.21
CA ARG A 15 6.22 -14.33 -1.32
C ARG A 15 6.68 -14.14 0.13
N GLU A 16 7.94 -13.76 0.33
CA GLU A 16 8.49 -13.53 1.66
C GLU A 16 7.91 -12.25 2.29
N LEU A 17 7.80 -11.16 1.52
CA LEU A 17 7.17 -9.92 1.96
C LEU A 17 5.70 -10.11 2.36
N LYS A 18 4.92 -10.88 1.58
CA LYS A 18 3.57 -11.29 1.94
C LYS A 18 3.51 -11.96 3.31
N THR A 19 4.41 -12.90 3.54
CA THR A 19 4.46 -13.69 4.79
C THR A 19 4.78 -12.79 5.98
N ILE A 20 5.79 -11.93 5.86
CA ILE A 20 6.19 -10.97 6.89
C ILE A 20 5.03 -10.00 7.18
N ASN A 21 4.41 -9.43 6.13
CA ASN A 21 3.30 -8.50 6.28
C ASN A 21 2.11 -9.14 7.01
N ARG A 22 1.78 -10.37 6.65
CA ARG A 22 0.69 -11.14 7.31
C ARG A 22 0.99 -11.41 8.77
N TRP A 23 2.20 -11.87 9.12
CA TRP A 23 2.58 -12.21 10.50
C TRP A 23 2.63 -10.99 11.40
N LEU A 24 3.07 -9.86 10.88
CA LEU A 24 3.11 -8.60 11.60
C LEU A 24 1.74 -7.86 11.61
N GLY A 25 0.67 -8.52 11.16
CA GLY A 25 -0.69 -7.99 11.23
C GLY A 25 -0.98 -6.82 10.28
N GLY A 26 -0.10 -6.58 9.29
CA GLY A 26 -0.20 -5.45 8.38
C GLY A 26 -1.51 -5.41 7.59
N ASN A 27 -2.06 -6.57 7.19
CA ASN A 27 -3.34 -6.63 6.48
C ASN A 27 -4.50 -5.99 7.24
N LYS A 28 -4.52 -6.14 8.59
CA LYS A 28 -5.55 -5.52 9.44
C LYS A 28 -5.48 -4.00 9.46
N VAL A 29 -4.30 -3.44 9.31
CA VAL A 29 -4.10 -1.98 9.31
C VAL A 29 -4.84 -1.34 8.13
N THR A 30 -4.68 -1.89 6.93
CA THR A 30 -5.38 -1.41 5.72
C THR A 30 -6.89 -1.62 5.83
N THR A 31 -7.35 -2.83 6.21
CA THR A 31 -8.80 -3.10 6.31
C THR A 31 -9.49 -2.33 7.43
N GLN A 32 -8.80 -1.97 8.50
CA GLN A 32 -9.31 -1.05 9.52
C GLN A 32 -9.46 0.38 8.97
N GLY A 33 -8.47 0.86 8.20
CA GLY A 33 -8.58 2.14 7.52
C GLY A 33 -9.77 2.19 6.55
N LEU A 34 -9.93 1.16 5.71
CA LEU A 34 -11.09 1.03 4.83
C LEU A 34 -12.41 1.01 5.61
N SER A 35 -12.45 0.30 6.76
CA SER A 35 -13.65 0.27 7.61
C SER A 35 -14.03 1.65 8.13
N GLU A 36 -13.06 2.49 8.49
CA GLU A 36 -13.31 3.87 8.92
C GLU A 36 -13.88 4.72 7.77
N VAL A 37 -13.35 4.55 6.56
CA VAL A 37 -13.83 5.30 5.39
C VAL A 37 -15.27 4.91 5.05
N VAL A 38 -15.59 3.62 4.94
CA VAL A 38 -16.94 3.18 4.59
C VAL A 38 -17.98 3.47 5.68
N GLN A 39 -17.56 3.55 6.95
CA GLN A 39 -18.43 4.01 8.03
C GLN A 39 -18.71 5.51 7.97
N ARG A 40 -17.72 6.30 7.57
CA ARG A 40 -17.83 7.74 7.46
C ARG A 40 -18.62 8.18 6.23
N PHE A 41 -18.50 7.46 5.13
CA PHE A 41 -19.11 7.76 3.83
C PHE A 41 -19.88 6.53 3.31
N PRO A 42 -21.06 6.21 3.87
CA PRO A 42 -21.83 5.05 3.42
C PRO A 42 -22.26 5.19 1.96
N GLN A 43 -22.00 4.16 1.15
CA GLN A 43 -22.42 4.06 -0.25
C GLN A 43 -22.83 2.62 -0.57
N GLU A 44 -23.58 2.43 -1.66
CA GLU A 44 -23.96 1.09 -2.13
C GLU A 44 -22.77 0.35 -2.76
N GLN A 45 -21.88 1.08 -3.41
CA GLN A 45 -20.71 0.53 -4.08
C GLN A 45 -19.50 1.44 -3.92
N TYR A 46 -18.33 0.84 -3.79
CA TYR A 46 -17.05 1.56 -3.71
C TYR A 46 -16.11 1.12 -4.82
N SER A 47 -15.39 2.09 -5.40
CA SER A 47 -14.22 1.84 -6.24
C SER A 47 -12.94 2.06 -5.45
N VAL A 48 -12.05 1.07 -5.41
CA VAL A 48 -10.81 1.11 -4.63
C VAL A 48 -9.64 0.75 -5.50
N VAL A 49 -8.63 1.62 -5.52
CA VAL A 49 -7.34 1.32 -6.16
C VAL A 49 -6.27 1.04 -5.12
N ASP A 50 -5.49 -0.01 -5.33
CA ASP A 50 -4.28 -0.31 -4.56
C ASP A 50 -3.06 0.10 -5.36
N LEU A 51 -2.34 1.11 -4.86
CA LEU A 51 -1.15 1.68 -5.51
C LEU A 51 0.10 0.93 -5.04
N GLY A 52 0.92 0.49 -6.01
CA GLY A 52 2.02 -0.43 -5.73
C GLY A 52 1.50 -1.78 -5.27
N CYS A 53 0.53 -2.35 -5.98
CA CYS A 53 -0.19 -3.54 -5.55
C CYS A 53 0.67 -4.81 -5.48
N GLY A 54 1.88 -4.80 -6.04
CA GLY A 54 2.79 -5.92 -6.05
C GLY A 54 2.13 -7.20 -6.57
N GLY A 55 2.23 -8.30 -5.82
CA GLY A 55 1.60 -9.59 -6.16
C GLY A 55 0.09 -9.66 -5.97
N GLY A 56 -0.60 -8.55 -5.70
CA GLY A 56 -2.05 -8.48 -5.52
C GLY A 56 -2.57 -9.06 -4.20
N ASP A 57 -1.68 -9.31 -3.26
CA ASP A 57 -2.06 -9.96 -2.00
C ASP A 57 -3.01 -9.11 -1.14
N MET A 58 -2.84 -7.78 -1.19
CA MET A 58 -3.74 -6.87 -0.46
C MET A 58 -5.12 -6.79 -1.12
N LEU A 59 -5.19 -6.89 -2.44
CA LEU A 59 -6.45 -6.95 -3.17
C LEU A 59 -7.28 -8.18 -2.77
N ALA A 60 -6.63 -9.35 -2.61
CA ALA A 60 -7.29 -10.55 -2.09
C ALA A 60 -7.85 -10.33 -0.67
N VAL A 61 -7.09 -9.67 0.19
CA VAL A 61 -7.52 -9.34 1.56
C VAL A 61 -8.69 -8.35 1.55
N MET A 62 -8.67 -7.36 0.67
CA MET A 62 -9.74 -6.37 0.53
C MET A 62 -11.02 -7.01 -0.01
N GLN A 63 -10.92 -7.92 -0.98
CA GLN A 63 -12.09 -8.65 -1.50
C GLN A 63 -12.75 -9.51 -0.41
N ASP A 64 -11.97 -10.30 0.32
CA ASP A 64 -12.47 -11.11 1.45
C ASP A 64 -13.07 -10.23 2.57
N TRP A 65 -12.44 -9.09 2.88
CA TRP A 65 -12.97 -8.11 3.84
C TRP A 65 -14.32 -7.54 3.40
N ALA A 66 -14.48 -7.19 2.12
CA ALA A 66 -15.70 -6.65 1.57
C ALA A 66 -16.82 -7.70 1.55
N GLN A 67 -16.52 -8.94 1.14
CA GLN A 67 -17.47 -10.06 1.15
C GLN A 67 -18.04 -10.33 2.54
N ARG A 68 -17.18 -10.40 3.55
CA ARG A 68 -17.62 -10.61 4.95
C ARG A 68 -18.52 -9.49 5.49
N ARG A 69 -18.46 -8.30 4.90
CA ARG A 69 -19.25 -7.12 5.27
C ARG A 69 -20.42 -6.87 4.33
N GLN A 70 -20.60 -7.72 3.32
CA GLN A 70 -21.63 -7.57 2.29
C GLN A 70 -21.53 -6.22 1.56
N LEU A 71 -20.31 -5.72 1.35
CA LEU A 71 -20.05 -4.48 0.63
C LEU A 71 -19.79 -4.79 -0.85
N SER A 72 -20.39 -4.00 -1.73
CA SER A 72 -20.04 -4.00 -3.15
C SER A 72 -18.76 -3.19 -3.35
N ILE A 73 -17.72 -3.80 -3.92
CA ILE A 73 -16.43 -3.16 -4.14
C ILE A 73 -15.87 -3.53 -5.50
N GLN A 74 -15.45 -2.52 -6.25
CA GLN A 74 -14.65 -2.67 -7.47
C GLN A 74 -13.18 -2.43 -7.12
N LEU A 75 -12.33 -3.43 -7.38
CA LEU A 75 -10.92 -3.37 -7.05
C LEU A 75 -10.07 -3.12 -8.30
N ILE A 76 -9.08 -2.25 -8.15
CA ILE A 76 -8.09 -1.93 -9.17
C ILE A 76 -6.71 -2.13 -8.55
N GLY A 77 -5.90 -3.00 -9.15
CA GLY A 77 -4.49 -3.16 -8.79
C GLY A 77 -3.61 -2.40 -9.75
N ALA A 78 -2.82 -1.45 -9.25
CA ALA A 78 -1.92 -0.65 -10.06
C ALA A 78 -0.47 -0.81 -9.58
N ASP A 79 0.44 -1.07 -10.52
CA ASP A 79 1.88 -1.16 -10.28
C ASP A 79 2.64 -0.67 -11.50
N ALA A 80 3.79 -0.04 -11.31
CA ALA A 80 4.60 0.46 -12.42
C ALA A 80 5.34 -0.65 -13.19
N ASN A 81 5.59 -1.79 -12.55
CA ASN A 81 6.28 -2.91 -13.16
C ASN A 81 5.31 -3.87 -13.84
N ALA A 82 5.39 -3.98 -15.18
CA ALA A 82 4.53 -4.85 -15.98
C ALA A 82 4.69 -6.34 -15.63
N HIS A 83 5.91 -6.79 -15.25
CA HIS A 83 6.15 -8.17 -14.82
C HIS A 83 5.45 -8.48 -13.49
N THR A 84 5.43 -7.51 -12.58
CA THR A 84 4.70 -7.60 -11.32
C THR A 84 3.20 -7.74 -11.56
N ILE A 85 2.62 -6.94 -12.45
CA ILE A 85 1.19 -7.05 -12.82
C ILE A 85 0.88 -8.41 -13.45
N ALA A 86 1.70 -8.88 -14.39
CA ALA A 86 1.50 -10.20 -15.02
C ALA A 86 1.55 -11.33 -13.97
N LEU A 87 2.49 -11.26 -13.02
CA LEU A 87 2.59 -12.21 -11.93
C LEU A 87 1.40 -12.12 -10.96
N ALA A 88 0.92 -10.90 -10.66
CA ALA A 88 -0.26 -10.70 -9.83
C ALA A 88 -1.51 -11.31 -10.47
N GLN A 89 -1.74 -11.10 -11.76
CA GLN A 89 -2.82 -11.71 -12.52
C GLN A 89 -2.76 -13.24 -12.47
N GLN A 90 -1.58 -13.82 -12.66
CA GLN A 90 -1.39 -15.27 -12.58
C GLN A 90 -1.64 -15.82 -11.18
N ARG A 91 -1.18 -15.14 -10.13
CA ARG A 91 -1.34 -15.59 -8.73
C ARG A 91 -2.75 -15.44 -8.21
N GLN A 92 -3.48 -14.45 -8.70
CA GLN A 92 -4.81 -14.09 -8.22
C GLN A 92 -5.93 -14.46 -9.22
N GLN A 93 -5.72 -15.50 -10.04
CA GLN A 93 -6.69 -15.97 -11.04
C GLN A 93 -8.07 -16.31 -10.45
N GLN A 94 -8.11 -16.70 -9.15
CA GLN A 94 -9.35 -16.98 -8.44
C GLN A 94 -10.15 -15.72 -8.06
N LEU A 95 -9.52 -14.54 -8.08
CA LEU A 95 -10.18 -13.27 -7.76
C LEU A 95 -10.85 -12.74 -9.03
N GLN A 96 -12.18 -12.69 -9.02
CA GLN A 96 -12.95 -12.16 -10.14
C GLN A 96 -13.19 -10.66 -10.00
N GLY A 97 -13.28 -9.96 -11.14
CA GLY A 97 -13.67 -8.55 -11.17
C GLY A 97 -12.58 -7.55 -10.76
N ILE A 98 -11.31 -8.00 -10.63
CA ILE A 98 -10.20 -7.07 -10.42
C ILE A 98 -9.70 -6.52 -11.74
N ARG A 99 -9.62 -5.21 -11.85
CA ARG A 99 -8.95 -4.52 -12.97
C ARG A 99 -7.46 -4.34 -12.62
N TRP A 100 -6.60 -4.83 -13.49
CA TRP A 100 -5.16 -4.71 -13.34
C TRP A 100 -4.62 -3.67 -14.30
N GLN A 101 -3.73 -2.81 -13.81
CA GLN A 101 -3.20 -1.70 -14.58
C GLN A 101 -1.69 -1.55 -14.37
N VAL A 102 -0.93 -1.55 -15.46
CA VAL A 102 0.47 -1.10 -15.44
C VAL A 102 0.45 0.41 -15.48
N ALA A 103 0.86 1.06 -14.39
CA ALA A 103 0.75 2.51 -14.30
C ALA A 103 1.77 3.10 -13.32
N ASN A 104 2.45 4.14 -13.78
CA ASN A 104 3.28 4.97 -12.93
C ASN A 104 2.42 6.04 -12.26
N VAL A 105 2.43 6.11 -10.95
CA VAL A 105 1.62 7.06 -10.15
C VAL A 105 1.99 8.53 -10.39
N PHE A 106 3.14 8.80 -10.99
CA PHE A 106 3.58 10.16 -11.39
C PHE A 106 3.21 10.51 -12.83
N ASP A 107 2.64 9.57 -13.59
CA ASP A 107 2.15 9.87 -14.93
C ASP A 107 0.87 10.72 -14.83
N PRO A 108 0.79 11.89 -15.50
CA PRO A 108 -0.41 12.72 -15.50
C PRO A 108 -1.66 12.01 -16.02
N THR A 109 -1.47 10.98 -16.86
CA THR A 109 -2.57 10.16 -17.41
C THR A 109 -2.94 8.99 -16.49
N PHE A 110 -2.22 8.81 -15.38
CA PHE A 110 -2.55 7.82 -14.37
C PHE A 110 -3.98 8.06 -13.85
N PHE A 111 -4.88 7.11 -14.06
CA PHE A 111 -6.33 7.20 -13.83
C PHE A 111 -7.02 8.34 -14.59
N GLU A 112 -7.68 8.01 -15.67
CA GLU A 112 -8.65 8.88 -16.34
C GLU A 112 -9.93 9.05 -15.51
N GLU A 113 -10.34 8.01 -14.79
CA GLU A 113 -11.55 7.98 -13.96
C GLU A 113 -11.23 8.25 -12.48
N GLN A 114 -12.14 8.96 -11.81
CA GLN A 114 -12.06 9.11 -10.36
C GLN A 114 -12.41 7.80 -9.65
N VAL A 115 -11.71 7.53 -8.54
CA VAL A 115 -11.99 6.42 -7.64
C VAL A 115 -12.46 6.92 -6.27
N ASP A 116 -13.17 6.10 -5.52
CA ASP A 116 -13.60 6.49 -4.18
C ASP A 116 -12.45 6.48 -3.20
N ILE A 117 -11.64 5.43 -3.21
CA ILE A 117 -10.58 5.21 -2.24
C ILE A 117 -9.30 4.80 -2.95
N ALA A 118 -8.17 5.40 -2.56
CA ALA A 118 -6.85 4.88 -2.89
C ALA A 118 -6.22 4.22 -1.65
N THR A 119 -5.58 3.07 -1.82
CA THR A 119 -4.79 2.43 -0.78
C THR A 119 -3.31 2.40 -1.15
N CYS A 120 -2.45 2.63 -0.16
CA CYS A 120 -0.99 2.54 -0.27
C CYS A 120 -0.52 1.61 0.85
N THR A 121 -0.20 0.35 0.53
CA THR A 121 0.25 -0.62 1.53
C THR A 121 1.71 -0.98 1.29
N LEU A 122 2.60 -0.54 2.21
CA LEU A 122 4.06 -0.71 2.09
C LEU A 122 4.59 -0.17 0.76
N PHE A 123 4.16 1.02 0.40
CA PHE A 123 4.43 1.63 -0.89
C PHE A 123 5.11 3.00 -0.77
N THR A 124 4.67 3.82 0.19
CA THR A 124 5.08 5.23 0.27
C THR A 124 6.54 5.42 0.66
N HIS A 125 7.15 4.46 1.37
CA HIS A 125 8.56 4.53 1.76
C HIS A 125 9.56 4.35 0.60
N HIS A 126 9.08 4.11 -0.61
CA HIS A 126 9.91 4.07 -1.82
C HIS A 126 10.20 5.48 -2.38
N PHE A 127 9.50 6.50 -1.90
CA PHE A 127 9.53 7.87 -2.43
C PHE A 127 10.15 8.86 -1.44
N THR A 128 10.69 9.96 -1.97
CA THR A 128 11.13 11.10 -1.18
C THR A 128 9.93 11.90 -0.69
N ASP A 129 10.17 12.83 0.26
CA ASP A 129 9.13 13.70 0.79
C ASP A 129 8.51 14.56 -0.33
N GLU A 130 9.33 15.07 -1.26
CA GLU A 130 8.91 15.90 -2.40
C GLU A 130 8.05 15.10 -3.38
N GLU A 131 8.46 13.87 -3.70
CA GLU A 131 7.68 12.96 -4.55
C GLU A 131 6.32 12.63 -3.92
N LEU A 132 6.29 12.42 -2.60
CA LEU A 132 5.02 12.18 -1.90
C LEU A 132 4.10 13.40 -1.90
N VAL A 133 4.64 14.61 -1.80
CA VAL A 133 3.83 15.84 -1.94
C VAL A 133 3.18 15.87 -3.32
N ILE A 134 3.93 15.61 -4.40
CA ILE A 134 3.41 15.56 -5.77
C ILE A 134 2.35 14.46 -5.91
N LEU A 135 2.64 13.26 -5.42
CA LEU A 135 1.72 12.11 -5.44
C LEU A 135 0.38 12.45 -4.77
N PHE A 136 0.42 13.00 -3.55
CA PHE A 136 -0.80 13.31 -2.81
C PHE A 136 -1.56 14.50 -3.39
N GLN A 137 -0.90 15.47 -4.01
CA GLN A 137 -1.56 16.52 -4.79
C GLN A 137 -2.30 15.94 -6.00
N GLY A 138 -1.69 14.98 -6.71
CA GLY A 138 -2.34 14.28 -7.81
C GLY A 138 -3.52 13.42 -7.33
N LEU A 139 -3.36 12.66 -6.27
CA LEU A 139 -4.42 11.82 -5.71
C LEU A 139 -5.61 12.64 -5.19
N LYS A 140 -5.37 13.84 -4.65
CA LYS A 140 -6.43 14.75 -4.22
C LYS A 140 -7.41 15.11 -5.35
N GLN A 141 -6.97 15.09 -6.61
CA GLN A 141 -7.82 15.38 -7.76
C GLN A 141 -8.60 14.16 -8.26
N LYS A 142 -8.12 12.95 -7.93
CA LYS A 142 -8.60 11.70 -8.51
C LYS A 142 -9.32 10.79 -7.52
N VAL A 143 -9.18 11.05 -6.22
CA VAL A 143 -9.82 10.31 -5.14
C VAL A 143 -10.99 11.13 -4.58
N ARG A 144 -12.15 10.51 -4.44
CA ARG A 144 -13.37 11.21 -4.00
C ARG A 144 -13.57 11.23 -2.49
N LEU A 145 -13.14 10.19 -1.78
CA LEU A 145 -13.43 10.02 -0.36
C LEU A 145 -12.20 10.04 0.52
N ALA A 146 -11.26 9.12 0.28
CA ALA A 146 -10.10 9.02 1.14
C ALA A 146 -8.90 8.28 0.53
N ILE A 147 -7.72 8.60 1.03
CA ILE A 147 -6.49 7.83 0.81
C ILE A 147 -6.17 7.10 2.11
N VAL A 148 -6.04 5.78 2.04
CA VAL A 148 -5.70 4.92 3.19
C VAL A 148 -4.27 4.43 3.04
N ILE A 149 -3.39 4.83 3.96
CA ILE A 149 -1.98 4.47 3.96
C ILE A 149 -1.69 3.53 5.11
N ASN A 150 -0.98 2.45 4.80
CA ASN A 150 -0.43 1.51 5.76
C ASN A 150 1.07 1.34 5.46
N ASP A 151 1.90 2.05 6.19
CA ASP A 151 3.34 2.00 5.97
C ASP A 151 4.13 1.90 7.27
N LEU A 152 5.44 1.71 7.16
CA LEU A 152 6.34 1.46 8.26
C LEU A 152 6.61 2.74 9.07
N HIS A 153 6.88 2.54 10.35
CA HIS A 153 7.35 3.60 11.24
C HIS A 153 8.87 3.54 11.37
N ARG A 154 9.55 4.62 11.00
CA ARG A 154 11.00 4.76 11.18
C ARG A 154 11.36 4.82 12.67
N HIS A 155 11.70 3.67 13.23
CA HIS A 155 12.04 3.53 14.63
C HIS A 155 13.22 2.57 14.81
N PRO A 156 14.20 2.84 15.71
CA PRO A 156 15.35 1.95 15.91
C PRO A 156 14.96 0.52 16.27
N LEU A 157 13.98 0.34 17.15
CA LEU A 157 13.50 -1.00 17.50
C LEU A 157 12.90 -1.74 16.31
N ALA A 158 12.17 -1.04 15.42
CA ALA A 158 11.66 -1.63 14.19
C ALA A 158 12.81 -2.14 13.30
N TYR A 159 13.84 -1.32 13.13
CA TYR A 159 15.01 -1.67 12.34
C TYR A 159 15.73 -2.92 12.86
N TYR A 160 16.04 -2.95 14.16
CA TYR A 160 16.71 -4.12 14.73
C TYR A 160 15.82 -5.34 14.74
N SER A 161 14.53 -5.19 15.05
CA SER A 161 13.57 -6.30 15.05
C SER A 161 13.44 -6.95 13.69
N ILE A 162 13.28 -6.16 12.61
CA ILE A 162 13.14 -6.71 11.26
C ILE A 162 14.46 -7.33 10.78
N LYS A 163 15.60 -6.73 11.10
CA LYS A 163 16.92 -7.29 10.78
C LYS A 163 17.14 -8.65 11.42
N TRP A 164 16.74 -8.84 12.69
CA TRP A 164 16.80 -10.13 13.36
C TRP A 164 15.78 -11.11 12.76
N LEU A 165 14.54 -10.66 12.56
CA LEU A 165 13.47 -11.51 12.02
C LEU A 165 13.85 -12.05 10.63
N THR A 166 14.28 -11.18 9.71
CA THR A 166 14.66 -11.60 8.35
C THR A 166 15.89 -12.50 8.33
N ARG A 167 16.87 -12.27 9.22
CA ARG A 167 18.06 -13.12 9.33
C ARG A 167 17.70 -14.56 9.74
N TRP A 168 16.65 -14.74 10.54
CA TRP A 168 16.23 -16.07 11.02
C TRP A 168 15.24 -16.76 10.08
N PHE A 169 14.41 -16.02 9.38
CA PHE A 169 13.29 -16.57 8.62
C PHE A 169 13.40 -16.39 7.10
N SER A 170 14.27 -15.52 6.60
CA SER A 170 14.50 -15.35 5.17
C SER A 170 15.84 -15.97 4.75
N LYS A 171 15.80 -16.71 3.64
CA LYS A 171 17.02 -17.24 2.98
C LYS A 171 17.54 -16.29 1.89
N SER A 172 16.82 -15.22 1.58
CA SER A 172 17.18 -14.24 0.56
C SER A 172 17.98 -13.10 1.17
N PRO A 173 19.26 -12.90 0.79
CA PRO A 173 20.04 -11.72 1.19
C PRO A 173 19.39 -10.42 0.76
N MET A 174 18.70 -10.42 -0.38
CA MET A 174 17.96 -9.27 -0.90
C MET A 174 16.85 -8.86 0.09
N VAL A 175 15.98 -9.78 0.50
CA VAL A 175 14.91 -9.50 1.46
C VAL A 175 15.46 -9.03 2.81
N GLN A 176 16.59 -9.60 3.28
CA GLN A 176 17.22 -9.16 4.53
C GLN A 176 17.68 -7.71 4.48
N ASN A 177 18.26 -7.29 3.35
CA ASN A 177 18.71 -5.92 3.16
C ASN A 177 17.54 -4.95 2.93
N ASP A 178 16.62 -5.32 2.05
CA ASP A 178 15.51 -4.46 1.65
C ASP A 178 14.54 -4.21 2.80
N ALA A 179 14.24 -5.22 3.62
CA ALA A 179 13.37 -5.04 4.77
C ALA A 179 13.94 -4.06 5.81
N ALA A 180 15.26 -4.12 6.07
CA ALA A 180 15.93 -3.19 6.96
C ALA A 180 16.00 -1.77 6.35
N LEU A 181 16.30 -1.68 5.05
CA LEU A 181 16.36 -0.42 4.33
C LEU A 181 14.98 0.26 4.26
N SER A 182 13.92 -0.49 4.05
CA SER A 182 12.54 0.00 4.05
C SER A 182 12.18 0.70 5.37
N VAL A 183 12.61 0.15 6.52
CA VAL A 183 12.42 0.81 7.82
C VAL A 183 13.21 2.12 7.92
N LEU A 184 14.43 2.19 7.36
CA LEU A 184 15.23 3.41 7.37
C LEU A 184 14.62 4.51 6.48
N ARG A 185 14.06 4.12 5.34
CA ARG A 185 13.41 5.01 4.37
C ARG A 185 12.01 5.44 4.81
N SER A 186 11.38 4.71 5.76
CA SER A 186 10.05 5.02 6.24
C SER A 186 10.00 6.30 7.09
N PHE A 187 8.84 6.68 7.56
CA PHE A 187 8.56 8.01 8.07
C PHE A 187 8.30 8.02 9.58
N ARG A 188 8.57 9.16 10.21
CA ARG A 188 8.07 9.53 11.53
C ARG A 188 6.77 10.32 11.39
N ARG A 189 6.08 10.54 12.49
CA ARG A 189 4.84 11.32 12.51
C ARG A 189 5.00 12.74 11.94
N ASN A 190 6.06 13.43 12.34
CA ASN A 190 6.32 14.79 11.90
C ASN A 190 6.59 14.87 10.38
N ASP A 191 7.20 13.84 9.79
CA ASP A 191 7.45 13.79 8.37
C ASP A 191 6.10 13.73 7.62
N TRP A 192 5.17 12.87 8.06
CA TRP A 192 3.82 12.79 7.53
C TRP A 192 3.04 14.09 7.65
N GLU A 193 3.08 14.73 8.82
CA GLU A 193 2.39 16.00 9.06
C GLU A 193 2.91 17.10 8.12
N SER A 194 4.23 17.14 7.87
CA SER A 194 4.86 18.07 6.93
C SER A 194 4.44 17.79 5.48
N ILE A 195 4.50 16.53 5.03
CA ILE A 195 4.14 16.11 3.68
C ILE A 195 2.67 16.48 3.38
N PHE A 196 1.74 16.13 4.27
CA PHE A 196 0.32 16.43 4.05
C PHE A 196 0.02 17.93 4.06
N LYS A 197 0.69 18.69 4.93
CA LYS A 197 0.56 20.14 4.95
C LYS A 197 1.02 20.76 3.62
N GLN A 198 2.14 20.31 3.07
CA GLN A 198 2.66 20.77 1.78
C GLN A 198 1.77 20.33 0.61
N ALA A 199 1.16 19.15 0.69
CA ALA A 199 0.19 18.66 -0.30
C ALA A 199 -1.18 19.37 -0.20
N GLY A 200 -1.40 20.22 0.82
CA GLY A 200 -2.67 20.92 1.02
C GLY A 200 -3.80 20.00 1.51
N LEU A 201 -3.45 18.95 2.26
CA LEU A 201 -4.37 17.99 2.86
C LEU A 201 -4.47 18.24 4.36
N SER A 202 -5.67 18.57 4.85
CA SER A 202 -5.90 19.00 6.24
C SER A 202 -6.69 18.00 7.07
N GLN A 203 -7.52 17.17 6.45
CA GLN A 203 -8.31 16.16 7.16
C GLN A 203 -7.55 14.83 7.23
N VAL A 204 -6.59 14.74 8.14
CA VAL A 204 -5.67 13.61 8.23
C VAL A 204 -5.74 12.98 9.62
N HIS A 205 -5.99 11.68 9.67
CA HIS A 205 -5.94 10.87 10.88
C HIS A 205 -4.73 9.95 10.85
N ILE A 206 -3.70 10.24 11.66
CA ILE A 206 -2.47 9.45 11.77
C ILE A 206 -2.51 8.66 13.06
N ARG A 207 -2.44 7.33 12.96
CA ARG A 207 -2.44 6.41 14.11
C ARG A 207 -1.28 5.42 14.03
N TRP A 208 -0.58 5.27 15.14
CA TRP A 208 0.38 4.19 15.28
C TRP A 208 -0.33 2.85 15.48
N ARG A 209 0.19 1.80 14.83
CA ARG A 209 -0.31 0.43 14.91
C ARG A 209 0.84 -0.54 15.19
N TRP A 210 0.50 -1.66 15.80
CA TRP A 210 1.41 -2.80 15.92
C TRP A 210 1.69 -3.38 14.51
N ALA A 211 2.85 -3.85 14.12
CA ALA A 211 4.17 -3.72 14.71
C ALA A 211 4.94 -2.60 13.98
N PHE A 212 5.08 -1.45 14.63
CA PHE A 212 5.75 -0.27 14.06
C PHE A 212 5.18 0.15 12.70
N ARG A 213 3.86 0.41 12.66
CA ARG A 213 3.17 0.85 11.44
C ARG A 213 2.40 2.13 11.66
N TRP A 214 2.28 2.86 10.58
CA TRP A 214 1.34 3.97 10.47
C TRP A 214 0.08 3.50 9.75
N GLN A 215 -1.07 3.73 10.35
CA GLN A 215 -2.36 3.76 9.68
C GLN A 215 -2.73 5.23 9.50
N ILE A 216 -2.89 5.64 8.27
CA ILE A 216 -3.24 7.02 7.96
C ILE A 216 -4.47 7.01 7.06
N CYS A 217 -5.49 7.77 7.45
CA CYS A 217 -6.65 8.06 6.63
C CYS A 217 -6.65 9.55 6.31
N VAL A 218 -6.48 9.87 5.04
CA VAL A 218 -6.56 11.24 4.51
C VAL A 218 -7.91 11.38 3.82
N TYR A 219 -8.77 12.23 4.32
CA TYR A 219 -10.08 12.50 3.72
C TYR A 219 -9.96 13.67 2.73
N VAL A 220 -10.51 13.48 1.54
CA VAL A 220 -10.40 14.41 0.41
C VAL A 220 -11.67 15.26 0.30
#